data_0ba880db3e142b6e18ce5cc1e443d51d
#
_entry.id   0ba880db3e142b6e18ce5cc1e443d51d
#
_cell.length_a   1.000
_cell.length_b   1.000
_cell.length_c   1.000
_cell.angle_alpha   90.00
_cell.angle_beta   90.00
_cell.angle_gamma   90.00
#
_symmetry.space_group_name_H-M   'P 1'
#
loop_
_entity.id
_entity.type
_entity.pdbx_description
1 polymer ?
#
loop_
_entity_poly.entity_id
_entity_poly.type
_entity_poly.pdbx_seq_one_letter_code
_entity_poly.pdbx_strand_id
1 'polypeptide(L)' 'MDIRIGIKKLDFVSHRGKMMVYLTDGRQVLVPLSFFPDIKLLSVKDRSDWVILDDQFFTFARLSKIYSIEEIMRL' A
#
# COMPACT_ATOMS: atom_id res chain seq x y z
N MET A 1 -18.80 -18.81 -4.29
CA MET A 1 -18.05 -17.78 -5.03
C MET A 1 -17.11 -17.08 -4.09
N ASP A 2 -15.81 -17.17 -4.37
CA ASP A 2 -14.83 -16.48 -3.57
C ASP A 2 -14.72 -15.02 -3.97
N ILE A 3 -15.09 -14.16 -3.07
CA ILE A 3 -14.90 -12.73 -3.27
C ILE A 3 -13.62 -12.35 -2.55
N ARG A 4 -12.55 -12.21 -3.31
CA ARG A 4 -11.27 -11.76 -2.76
C ARG A 4 -11.26 -10.24 -2.73
N ILE A 5 -10.95 -9.70 -1.55
CA ILE A 5 -10.69 -8.29 -1.43
C ILE A 5 -9.27 -8.04 -1.90
N GLY A 6 -9.10 -7.13 -2.84
CA GLY A 6 -7.80 -6.79 -3.37
C GLY A 6 -7.46 -5.34 -3.16
N ILE A 7 -6.24 -4.97 -3.56
CA ILE A 7 -5.74 -3.60 -3.51
C ILE A 7 -6.01 -2.96 -4.86
N LYS A 8 -6.68 -1.80 -4.85
CA LYS A 8 -6.98 -1.05 -6.06
C LYS A 8 -5.92 -0.02 -6.38
N LYS A 9 -5.50 0.74 -5.38
CA LYS A 9 -4.46 1.77 -5.53
C LYS A 9 -3.94 2.23 -4.18
N LEU A 10 -2.80 2.91 -4.19
CA LEU A 10 -2.21 3.55 -3.02
C LEU A 10 -2.21 5.07 -3.22
N ASP A 11 -2.35 5.82 -2.14
CA ASP A 11 -2.29 7.27 -2.17
C ASP A 11 -1.49 7.78 -0.97
N PHE A 12 -0.53 8.66 -1.23
CA PHE A 12 0.31 9.27 -0.21
C PHE A 12 0.11 10.79 -0.13
N VAL A 13 -0.48 11.36 -1.15
CA VAL A 13 -0.49 12.82 -1.34
C VAL A 13 -1.33 13.52 -0.29
N SER A 14 -2.49 12.96 0.03
CA SER A 14 -3.47 13.60 0.90
C SER A 14 -3.21 13.37 2.38
N HIS A 15 -2.24 12.53 2.72
CA HIS A 15 -2.05 12.10 4.10
C HIS A 15 -0.57 12.10 4.47
N ARG A 16 -0.19 13.10 5.25
CA ARG A 16 1.20 13.27 5.68
C ARG A 16 1.61 12.15 6.64
N GLY A 17 2.70 11.46 6.32
CA GLY A 17 3.21 10.36 7.15
C GLY A 17 2.32 9.12 7.16
N LYS A 18 1.35 9.05 6.25
CA LYS A 18 0.41 7.93 6.17
C LYS A 18 0.20 7.53 4.73
N MET A 19 -0.26 6.30 4.54
CA MET A 19 -0.56 5.75 3.24
C MET A 19 -2.03 5.34 3.23
N MET A 20 -2.78 5.83 2.25
CA MET A 20 -4.15 5.37 2.05
C MET A 20 -4.16 4.22 1.07
N VAL A 21 -4.72 3.09 1.48
CA VAL A 21 -4.86 1.91 0.63
C VAL A 21 -6.32 1.78 0.23
N TYR A 22 -6.60 1.86 -1.06
CA TYR A 22 -7.94 1.69 -1.60
C TYR A 22 -8.16 0.23 -1.97
N LEU A 23 -9.22 -0.36 -1.44
CA LEU A 23 -9.54 -1.76 -1.68
C LEU A 23 -10.58 -1.90 -2.77
N THR A 24 -10.62 -3.08 -3.38
CA THR A 24 -11.51 -3.34 -4.50
C THR A 24 -12.98 -3.39 -4.10
N ASP A 25 -13.27 -3.58 -2.82
CA ASP A 25 -14.65 -3.59 -2.30
C ASP A 25 -15.17 -2.20 -1.93
N GLY A 26 -14.38 -1.15 -2.20
CA GLY A 26 -14.76 0.23 -1.90
C GLY A 26 -14.26 0.75 -0.57
N ARG A 27 -13.70 -0.10 0.27
CA ARG A 27 -13.15 0.33 1.56
C ARG A 27 -11.80 1.02 1.37
N GLN A 28 -11.44 1.81 2.38
CA GLN A 28 -10.17 2.49 2.43
C GLN A 28 -9.51 2.22 3.78
N VAL A 29 -8.22 1.95 3.77
CA VAL A 29 -7.46 1.70 4.99
C VAL A 29 -6.35 2.73 5.08
N LEU A 30 -6.33 3.50 6.17
CA LEU A 30 -5.29 4.49 6.41
C LEU A 30 -4.19 3.85 7.25
N VAL A 31 -2.99 3.80 6.69
CA VAL A 31 -1.86 3.08 7.28
C VAL A 31 -0.77 4.06 7.67
N PRO A 32 -0.43 4.17 8.98
CA PRO A 32 0.71 4.98 9.38
C PRO A 32 2.01 4.40 8.82
N LEU A 33 2.84 5.24 8.20
CA LEU A 33 4.10 4.78 7.61
C LEU A 33 5.13 4.33 8.64
N SER A 34 4.88 4.62 9.92
CA SER A 34 5.74 4.12 10.98
C SER A 34 5.73 2.58 11.08
N PHE A 35 4.68 1.93 10.57
CA PHE A 35 4.63 0.47 10.49
C PHE A 35 5.45 -0.08 9.32
N PHE A 36 5.82 0.76 8.38
CA PHE A 36 6.57 0.35 7.19
C PHE A 36 7.75 1.31 6.99
N PRO A 37 8.81 1.16 7.80
CA PRO A 37 9.93 2.10 7.77
C PRO A 37 10.62 2.19 6.42
N ASP A 38 10.65 1.11 5.64
CA ASP A 38 11.27 1.14 4.31
C ASP A 38 10.50 2.05 3.37
N ILE A 39 9.17 2.06 3.47
CA ILE A 39 8.34 2.95 2.66
C ILE A 39 8.47 4.39 3.17
N LYS A 40 8.54 4.57 4.48
CA LYS A 40 8.68 5.88 5.08
C LYS A 40 9.95 6.59 4.61
N LEU A 41 11.03 5.85 4.39
CA LEU A 41 12.31 6.40 3.96
C LEU A 41 12.36 6.75 2.47
N LEU A 42 11.38 6.32 1.69
CA LEU A 42 11.34 6.67 0.28
C LEU A 42 11.02 8.14 0.08
N SER A 43 11.58 8.73 -0.98
CA SER A 43 11.23 10.09 -1.39
C SER A 43 9.79 10.12 -1.89
N VAL A 44 9.22 11.32 -2.01
CA VAL A 44 7.87 11.49 -2.57
C VAL A 44 7.79 10.87 -3.97
N LYS A 45 8.82 11.09 -4.78
CA LYS A 45 8.88 10.54 -6.12
C LYS A 45 8.87 9.01 -6.10
N ASP A 46 9.69 8.41 -5.24
CA ASP A 46 9.80 6.95 -5.18
C ASP A 46 8.53 6.30 -4.62
N ARG A 47 7.81 6.98 -3.74
CA ARG A 47 6.52 6.51 -3.24
C ARG A 47 5.47 6.46 -4.34
N SER A 48 5.58 7.31 -5.35
CA SER A 48 4.62 7.32 -6.45
C SER A 48 4.83 6.18 -7.44
N ASP A 49 5.98 5.51 -7.37
CA ASP A 49 6.32 4.39 -8.25
C ASP A 49 5.91 3.04 -7.66
N TRP A 50 4.69 2.98 -7.13
CA TRP A 50 4.17 1.73 -6.60
C TRP A 50 3.60 0.85 -7.72
N VAL A 51 3.63 -0.47 -7.46
CA VAL A 51 3.11 -1.48 -8.39
C VAL A 51 2.26 -2.44 -7.57
N ILE A 52 1.07 -2.77 -8.08
CA ILE A 52 0.19 -3.76 -7.48
C ILE A 52 0.33 -5.06 -8.26
N LEU A 53 0.55 -6.15 -7.53
CA LEU A 53 0.75 -7.48 -8.10
C LEU A 53 -0.42 -8.37 -7.70
N ASP A 54 -1.11 -8.92 -8.70
CA ASP A 54 -2.21 -9.89 -8.48
C ASP A 54 -3.25 -9.39 -7.47
N ASP A 55 -3.46 -8.08 -7.40
CA ASP A 55 -4.40 -7.42 -6.47
C ASP A 55 -4.14 -7.69 -4.99
N GLN A 56 -3.19 -8.55 -4.66
CA GLN A 56 -2.95 -9.00 -3.29
C GLN A 56 -1.65 -8.47 -2.70
N PHE A 57 -0.74 -7.98 -3.54
CA PHE A 57 0.58 -7.53 -3.13
C PHE A 57 0.88 -6.17 -3.72
N PHE A 58 1.77 -5.45 -3.08
CA PHE A 58 2.27 -4.20 -3.65
C PHE A 58 3.76 -4.05 -3.33
N THR A 59 4.43 -3.33 -4.19
CA THR A 59 5.85 -3.01 -4.01
C THR A 59 6.13 -1.66 -4.66
N PHE A 60 7.37 -1.23 -4.56
CA PHE A 60 7.83 0.03 -5.13
C PHE A 60 9.07 -0.26 -5.98
N ALA A 61 9.23 0.48 -7.07
CA ALA A 61 10.35 0.26 -7.98
C ALA A 61 11.70 0.31 -7.26
N ARG A 62 11.79 1.12 -6.21
CA ARG A 62 13.03 1.34 -5.44
C ARG A 62 13.30 0.27 -4.39
N LEU A 63 12.29 -0.52 -4.03
CA LEU A 63 12.41 -1.52 -2.97
C LEU A 63 12.43 -2.92 -3.56
N SER A 64 13.13 -3.82 -2.88
CA SER A 64 13.12 -5.24 -3.24
C SER A 64 12.07 -6.02 -2.46
N LYS A 65 11.49 -5.40 -1.43
CA LYS A 65 10.50 -6.05 -0.57
C LYS A 65 9.10 -5.97 -1.19
N ILE A 66 8.34 -7.05 -1.08
CA ILE A 66 6.95 -7.12 -1.51
C ILE A 66 6.08 -7.16 -0.27
N TYR A 67 5.04 -6.33 -0.23
CA TYR A 67 4.10 -6.24 0.87
C TYR A 67 2.79 -6.89 0.47
N SER A 68 2.07 -7.47 1.43
CA SER A 68 0.80 -8.12 1.15
C SER A 68 -0.37 -7.36 1.76
N ILE A 69 -1.56 -7.58 1.20
CA ILE A 69 -2.79 -7.03 1.76
C ILE A 69 -3.00 -7.53 3.20
N GLU A 70 -2.57 -8.76 3.49
CA GLU A 70 -2.71 -9.32 4.84
C GLU A 70 -1.93 -8.50 5.88
N GLU A 71 -0.75 -8.01 5.52
CA GLU A 71 0.04 -7.19 6.44
C GLU A 71 -0.70 -5.91 6.80
N ILE A 72 -1.43 -5.33 5.85
CA ILE A 72 -2.22 -4.13 6.07
C ILE A 72 -3.44 -4.42 6.92
N MET A 73 -4.14 -5.51 6.63
CA MET A 73 -5.39 -5.84 7.32
C MET A 73 -5.18 -6.31 8.76
N ARG A 74 -3.96 -6.66 9.12
CA ARG A 74 -3.62 -7.10 10.48
C ARG A 74 -3.17 -5.98 11.41
N LEU A 75 -3.03 -4.78 10.90
CA LEU A 75 -2.57 -3.64 11.70
C LEU A 75 -3.57 -3.19 12.74
#